data_6351a038e3da5e4e1fe2558a7d37ce53
#
_entry.id   6351a038e3da5e4e1fe2558a7d37ce53
#
_cell.length_a   1.000
_cell.length_b   1.000
_cell.length_c   1.000
_cell.angle_alpha   90.00
_cell.angle_beta   90.00
_cell.angle_gamma   90.00
#
_symmetry.space_group_name_H-M   'P 1'
#
loop_
_entity.id
_entity.type
_entity.pdbx_description
1 polymer ?
#
loop_
_entity_poly.entity_id
_entity_poly.type
_entity_poly.pdbx_seq_one_letter_code
_entity_poly.pdbx_strand_id
1 'polypeptide(L)'
;MRNRFLALILITSLCAIAIPAQGEVVSPETKMKLIKTINGSISPKSVRSSGDGVVSAHNMMYRHSVTIYDAKSFELLKTVPDSVSLQSYGYSK
;
A
#
# COMPACT_ATOMS: atom_id res chain seq x y z
N MET A 1 -72.98 -41.77 -11.76
CA MET A 1 -72.52 -40.45 -12.20
C MET A 1 -71.60 -39.95 -11.17
N ARG A 2 -70.36 -40.08 -11.38
CA ARG A 2 -69.38 -39.61 -10.40
C ARG A 2 -68.50 -38.64 -11.04
N ASN A 3 -68.77 -37.36 -10.75
CA ASN A 3 -67.96 -36.29 -11.19
C ASN A 3 -66.66 -36.28 -10.38
N ARG A 4 -65.64 -36.74 -11.01
CA ARG A 4 -64.32 -36.61 -10.48
C ARG A 4 -63.78 -35.29 -10.95
N PHE A 5 -63.91 -34.30 -10.10
CA PHE A 5 -63.17 -33.07 -10.27
C PHE A 5 -61.70 -33.35 -9.97
N LEU A 6 -60.93 -33.53 -11.01
CA LEU A 6 -59.52 -33.43 -10.91
C LEU A 6 -59.18 -32.00 -10.69
N ALA A 7 -58.96 -31.62 -9.46
CA ALA A 7 -58.33 -30.36 -9.14
C ALA A 7 -56.87 -30.42 -9.61
N LEU A 8 -56.66 -29.90 -10.79
CA LEU A 8 -55.35 -29.70 -11.30
C LEU A 8 -54.74 -28.52 -10.52
N ILE A 9 -54.06 -28.81 -9.43
CA ILE A 9 -53.29 -27.82 -8.71
C ILE A 9 -52.07 -27.50 -9.56
N LEU A 10 -52.20 -26.43 -10.33
CA LEU A 10 -51.09 -25.88 -11.05
C LEU A 10 -50.21 -25.12 -10.03
N ILE A 11 -49.29 -25.84 -9.46
CA ILE A 11 -48.26 -25.22 -8.64
C ILE A 11 -47.33 -24.51 -9.62
N THR A 12 -47.62 -23.28 -9.92
CA THR A 12 -46.65 -22.38 -10.54
C THR A 12 -45.59 -22.06 -9.49
N SER A 13 -44.57 -22.88 -9.47
CA SER A 13 -43.35 -22.55 -8.74
C SER A 13 -42.74 -21.31 -9.39
N LEU A 14 -43.05 -20.16 -8.83
CA LEU A 14 -42.41 -18.94 -9.17
C LEU A 14 -41.01 -18.99 -8.55
N CYS A 15 -40.06 -19.54 -9.30
CA CYS A 15 -38.65 -19.38 -8.97
C CYS A 15 -38.32 -17.87 -9.07
N ALA A 16 -38.45 -17.18 -7.98
CA ALA A 16 -37.84 -15.88 -7.82
C ALA A 16 -36.32 -16.10 -7.86
N ILE A 17 -35.75 -15.92 -9.03
CA ILE A 17 -34.30 -15.83 -9.16
C ILE A 17 -33.95 -14.48 -8.49
N ALA A 18 -33.58 -14.57 -7.21
CA ALA A 18 -32.94 -13.46 -6.55
C ALA A 18 -31.61 -13.23 -7.26
N ILE A 19 -31.58 -12.30 -8.17
CA ILE A 19 -30.33 -11.77 -8.71
C ILE A 19 -29.66 -11.08 -7.52
N PRO A 20 -28.50 -11.54 -7.03
CA PRO A 20 -27.81 -10.79 -6.04
C PRO A 20 -27.52 -9.43 -6.68
N ALA A 21 -28.06 -8.37 -6.12
CA ALA A 21 -27.66 -7.04 -6.46
C ALA A 21 -26.16 -7.01 -6.22
N GLN A 22 -25.38 -6.94 -7.28
CA GLN A 22 -23.99 -6.64 -7.19
C GLN A 22 -23.96 -5.20 -6.72
N GLY A 23 -23.99 -5.04 -5.38
CA GLY A 23 -23.63 -3.78 -4.79
C GLY A 23 -22.28 -3.43 -5.37
N GLU A 24 -22.18 -2.27 -5.98
CA GLU A 24 -20.89 -1.71 -6.32
C GLU A 24 -20.03 -1.91 -5.09
N VAL A 25 -18.93 -2.66 -5.25
CA VAL A 25 -17.89 -2.70 -4.25
C VAL A 25 -17.30 -1.31 -4.30
N VAL A 26 -17.89 -0.41 -3.50
CA VAL A 26 -17.30 0.89 -3.23
C VAL A 26 -16.00 0.52 -2.53
N SER A 27 -14.93 0.51 -3.29
CA SER A 27 -13.58 0.41 -2.74
C SER A 27 -13.51 1.47 -1.65
N PRO A 28 -13.28 1.10 -0.39
CA PRO A 28 -13.21 2.10 0.65
C PRO A 28 -12.15 3.10 0.22
N GLU A 29 -12.57 4.34 0.04
CA GLU A 29 -11.70 5.41 -0.38
C GLU A 29 -10.57 5.47 0.64
N THR A 30 -9.43 4.93 0.28
CA THR A 30 -8.27 4.89 1.17
C THR A 30 -7.74 6.31 1.30
N LYS A 31 -8.28 7.04 2.26
CA LYS A 31 -7.83 8.39 2.56
C LYS A 31 -6.43 8.30 3.15
N MET A 32 -5.47 8.87 2.46
CA MET A 32 -4.14 9.03 3.02
C MET A 32 -4.19 9.95 4.24
N LYS A 33 -3.59 9.49 5.32
CA LYS A 33 -3.45 10.28 6.55
C LYS A 33 -1.97 10.52 6.80
N LEU A 34 -1.60 11.79 7.02
CA LEU A 34 -0.26 12.12 7.49
C LEU A 34 -0.07 11.59 8.91
N ILE A 35 0.85 10.64 9.09
CA ILE A 35 1.14 10.02 10.38
C ILE A 35 2.27 10.76 11.09
N LYS A 36 3.33 11.10 10.37
CA LYS A 36 4.52 11.75 10.94
C LYS A 36 5.29 12.51 9.86
N THR A 37 5.90 13.61 10.26
CA THR A 37 6.90 14.31 9.47
C THR A 37 8.26 14.09 10.10
N ILE A 38 9.23 13.63 9.32
CA ILE A 38 10.61 13.48 9.74
C ILE A 38 11.35 14.72 9.32
N ASN A 39 11.87 15.45 10.29
CA ASN A 39 12.68 16.64 10.08
C ASN A 39 14.16 16.33 10.34
N GLY A 40 15.04 17.09 9.75
CA GLY A 40 16.49 16.94 9.94
C GLY A 40 17.27 17.37 8.71
N SER A 41 18.54 17.02 8.70
CA SER A 41 19.43 17.29 7.57
C SER A 41 19.20 16.32 6.41
N ILE A 42 17.96 16.26 5.93
CA ILE A 42 17.56 15.40 4.83
C ILE A 42 16.97 16.24 3.69
N SER A 43 17.23 15.81 2.49
CA SER A 43 16.66 16.41 1.28
C SER A 43 16.38 15.30 0.28
N PRO A 44 15.34 14.50 0.56
CA PRO A 44 15.07 13.31 -0.21
C PRO A 44 14.57 13.64 -1.61
N LYS A 45 15.19 13.08 -2.61
CA LYS A 45 14.72 13.07 -3.98
C LYS A 45 13.86 11.85 -4.28
N SER A 46 14.12 10.76 -3.59
CA SER A 46 13.30 9.55 -3.67
C SER A 46 13.23 8.85 -2.32
N VAL A 47 12.15 8.11 -2.14
CA VAL A 47 11.90 7.29 -0.95
C VAL A 47 11.52 5.89 -1.41
N ARG A 48 12.02 4.89 -0.73
CA ARG A 48 11.73 3.49 -1.00
C ARG A 48 11.38 2.75 0.27
N SER A 49 10.35 1.92 0.19
CA SER A 49 10.03 0.96 1.25
C SER A 49 10.55 -0.41 0.85
N SER A 50 11.12 -1.13 1.81
CA SER A 50 11.53 -2.53 1.61
C SER A 50 10.33 -3.49 1.59
N GLY A 51 9.18 -3.05 2.09
CA GLY A 51 8.06 -3.94 2.39
C GLY A 51 8.27 -4.78 3.65
N ASP A 52 9.43 -4.68 4.27
CA ASP A 52 9.92 -5.54 5.36
C ASP A 52 10.30 -4.73 6.61
N GLY A 53 9.64 -3.61 6.78
CA GLY A 53 9.79 -2.76 7.96
C GLY A 53 10.87 -1.69 7.89
N VAL A 54 11.44 -1.45 6.73
CA VAL A 54 12.47 -0.44 6.53
C VAL A 54 12.08 0.52 5.41
N VAL A 55 12.36 1.79 5.60
CA VAL A 55 12.20 2.85 4.60
C VAL A 55 13.53 3.55 4.39
N SER A 56 13.92 3.76 3.15
CA SER A 56 15.11 4.54 2.80
C SER A 56 14.74 5.85 2.11
N ALA A 57 15.45 6.91 2.44
CA ALA A 57 15.37 8.20 1.77
C ALA A 57 16.72 8.51 1.11
N HIS A 58 16.67 8.78 -0.18
CA HIS A 58 17.85 9.07 -0.99
C HIS A 58 18.03 10.59 -1.08
N ASN A 59 18.98 11.11 -0.34
CA ASN A 59 19.24 12.55 -0.23
C ASN A 59 20.26 12.95 -1.27
N MET A 60 19.85 13.73 -2.26
CA MET A 60 20.70 14.11 -3.38
C MET A 60 21.09 15.59 -3.41
N MET A 61 20.37 16.43 -2.68
CA MET A 61 20.69 17.85 -2.62
C MET A 61 21.47 18.17 -1.34
N TYR A 62 22.66 18.71 -1.48
CA TYR A 62 23.53 19.18 -0.42
C TYR A 62 24.13 18.11 0.52
N ARG A 63 23.55 16.93 0.54
CA ARG A 63 24.02 15.82 1.38
C ARG A 63 23.82 14.51 0.63
N HIS A 64 24.85 14.08 -0.03
CA HIS A 64 24.87 12.80 -0.73
C HIS A 64 24.88 11.66 0.29
N SER A 65 23.69 11.19 0.64
CA SER A 65 23.54 10.10 1.60
C SER A 65 22.23 9.35 1.40
N VAL A 66 22.20 8.14 1.89
CA VAL A 66 20.98 7.38 2.05
C VAL A 66 20.69 7.27 3.54
N THR A 67 19.55 7.75 3.97
CA THR A 67 19.08 7.59 5.35
C THR A 67 18.08 6.45 5.42
N ILE A 68 18.21 5.60 6.43
CA ILE A 68 17.42 4.40 6.62
C ILE A 68 16.65 4.54 7.93
N TYR A 69 15.34 4.33 7.86
CA TYR A 69 14.43 4.48 8.98
C TYR A 69 13.65 3.19 9.24
N ASP A 70 13.31 2.95 10.49
CA ASP A 70 12.30 1.97 10.85
C ASP A 70 10.92 2.43 10.38
N ALA A 71 10.17 1.57 9.71
CA ALA A 71 8.87 1.93 9.12
C ALA A 71 7.74 2.06 10.16
N LYS A 72 7.94 1.59 11.38
CA LYS A 72 6.94 1.66 12.46
C LYS A 72 7.22 2.82 13.42
N SER A 73 8.46 2.91 13.92
CA SER A 73 8.85 3.95 14.87
C SER A 73 9.24 5.26 14.19
N PHE A 74 9.60 5.21 12.91
CA PHE A 74 10.15 6.31 12.13
C PHE A 74 11.48 6.83 12.65
N GLU A 75 12.18 6.02 13.42
CA GLU A 75 13.50 6.32 13.94
C GLU A 75 14.58 6.10 12.87
N LEU A 76 15.59 6.97 12.88
CA LEU A 76 16.74 6.85 12.02
C LEU A 76 17.60 5.68 12.47
N LEU A 77 17.71 4.65 11.64
CA LEU A 77 18.53 3.48 11.91
C LEU A 77 19.97 3.67 11.44
N LYS A 78 20.14 4.28 10.27
CA LYS A 78 21.48 4.43 9.68
C LYS A 78 21.50 5.56 8.65
N THR A 79 22.67 6.23 8.58
CA THR A 79 23.03 7.10 7.46
C THR A 79 24.19 6.48 6.72
N VAL A 80 24.01 6.26 5.42
CA VAL A 80 25.04 5.74 4.53
C VAL A 80 25.50 6.90 3.65
N PRO A 81 26.75 7.36 3.74
CA PRO A 81 27.27 8.40 2.87
C PRO A 81 27.41 7.86 1.44
N ASP A 82 27.09 8.69 0.48
CA ASP A 82 27.26 8.41 -0.96
C ASP A 82 28.57 9.01 -1.50
N SER A 83 29.49 9.36 -0.64
CA SER A 83 30.78 9.91 -0.99
C SER A 83 31.91 8.94 -0.62
N VAL A 84 32.84 8.78 -1.51
CA VAL A 84 34.06 8.02 -1.28
C VAL A 84 35.27 8.94 -1.37
N SER A 85 36.22 8.76 -0.47
CA SER A 85 37.52 9.44 -0.59
C SER A 85 38.35 8.71 -1.63
N LEU A 86 38.61 9.39 -2.75
CA LEU A 86 39.50 8.82 -3.78
C LEU A 86 40.89 8.55 -3.26
N GLN A 87 41.35 9.32 -2.26
CA GLN A 87 42.64 9.11 -1.62
C GLN A 87 42.74 7.77 -0.90
N SER A 88 41.64 7.30 -0.30
CA SER A 88 41.63 5.98 0.35
C SER A 88 41.77 4.82 -0.64
N TYR A 89 41.56 5.08 -1.93
CA TYR A 89 41.74 4.15 -3.03
C TYR A 89 43.04 4.39 -3.83
N GLY A 90 43.95 5.23 -3.31
CA GLY A 90 45.26 5.45 -3.92
C GLY A 90 45.28 6.46 -5.07
N TYR A 91 44.19 7.21 -5.24
CA TYR A 91 44.15 8.31 -6.23
C TYR A 91 44.69 9.60 -5.59
N SER A 92 45.69 10.19 -6.21
CA SER A 92 46.14 11.53 -5.87
C SER A 92 45.17 12.59 -6.45
N LYS A 93 45.08 13.73 -5.79
CA LYS A 93 44.38 14.90 -6.33
C LYS A 93 45.07 15.42 -7.57
#